data_d32f021b8d271218300e50711b511089
#
_entry.id   d32f021b8d271218300e50711b511089
#
_cell.length_a   1.000
_cell.length_b   1.000
_cell.length_c   1.000
_cell.angle_alpha   90.00
_cell.angle_beta   90.00
_cell.angle_gamma   90.00
#
_symmetry.space_group_name_H-M   'P 1'
#
loop_
_entity.id
_entity.type
_entity.pdbx_description
1 polymer ?
#
loop_
_entity_poly.entity_id
_entity_poly.type
_entity_poly.pdbx_seq_one_letter_code
_entity_poly.pdbx_strand_id
1 'polypeptide(L)'
;MLNFRRVSVVFALAVGLVSVGSAQAWDWKGALVQKAENVIQSRTGAAPRAPGADGTFGSFSSDGNGTFAQCADQFPQNKPLDPKGVNPDFKARALCFDNFAVLYSGLTKTPMMTIERLNAERIQNAKGLKRTDRFYEEARLPSAMRATLNDYKGSGMDRGHMAPAGDMPNLTAMAQSFSLANMVPQDPENNRGAWSRLESDVRKYAARAPGNTFVFTGPLFSHAGKKTTGPGKVWIPDQLFKLVYNDGNQRAFAYILDNTAEARVQAPMEYTEFVQRTKYDPLKGLPVAAPRAK
;
A
#
# COMPACT_ATOMS: atom_id res chain seq x y z
N MET A 1 -25.60 -61.65 -62.19
CA MET A 1 -24.19 -61.28 -62.35
C MET A 1 -24.12 -59.95 -63.07
N LEU A 2 -24.07 -58.85 -62.36
CA LEU A 2 -24.04 -57.52 -62.94
C LEU A 2 -22.68 -56.84 -62.62
N ASN A 3 -21.95 -56.54 -63.67
CA ASN A 3 -20.70 -55.70 -63.61
C ASN A 3 -21.01 -54.24 -63.39
N PHE A 4 -20.49 -53.61 -62.35
CA PHE A 4 -20.47 -52.17 -62.22
C PHE A 4 -19.08 -51.62 -62.56
N ARG A 5 -19.07 -50.85 -63.63
CA ARG A 5 -17.90 -50.04 -64.07
C ARG A 5 -17.67 -48.88 -63.14
N ARG A 6 -16.44 -48.74 -62.68
CA ARG A 6 -15.97 -47.57 -61.98
C ARG A 6 -15.73 -46.40 -62.94
N VAL A 7 -16.40 -45.28 -62.69
CA VAL A 7 -16.09 -43.99 -63.35
C VAL A 7 -15.23 -43.20 -62.41
N SER A 8 -14.00 -42.95 -62.82
CA SER A 8 -13.09 -42.02 -62.06
C SER A 8 -13.32 -40.63 -62.57
N VAL A 9 -13.78 -39.74 -61.65
CA VAL A 9 -13.86 -38.30 -61.88
C VAL A 9 -12.60 -37.68 -61.26
N VAL A 10 -11.75 -37.13 -62.11
CA VAL A 10 -10.57 -36.34 -61.67
C VAL A 10 -11.04 -34.93 -61.39
N PHE A 11 -11.02 -34.53 -60.09
CA PHE A 11 -11.17 -33.13 -59.70
C PHE A 11 -9.77 -32.49 -59.65
N ALA A 12 -9.54 -31.52 -60.50
CA ALA A 12 -8.38 -30.64 -60.43
C ALA A 12 -8.64 -29.63 -59.36
N LEU A 13 -7.95 -29.72 -58.20
CA LEU A 13 -7.93 -28.69 -57.16
C LEU A 13 -6.91 -27.60 -57.56
N ALA A 14 -7.42 -26.43 -57.90
CA ALA A 14 -6.62 -25.22 -58.00
C ALA A 14 -6.25 -24.76 -56.59
N VAL A 15 -5.00 -24.90 -56.17
CA VAL A 15 -4.45 -24.35 -54.94
C VAL A 15 -4.25 -22.85 -55.07
N GLY A 16 -5.22 -22.07 -54.63
CA GLY A 16 -5.03 -20.63 -54.42
C GLY A 16 -4.17 -20.42 -53.20
N LEU A 17 -2.96 -19.90 -53.36
CA LEU A 17 -2.11 -19.39 -52.30
C LEU A 17 -2.78 -18.14 -51.70
N VAL A 18 -3.52 -18.31 -50.60
CA VAL A 18 -3.92 -17.24 -49.74
C VAL A 18 -2.72 -16.96 -48.83
N SER A 19 -2.05 -15.82 -49.04
CA SER A 19 -1.05 -15.30 -48.13
C SER A 19 -1.71 -15.01 -46.79
N VAL A 20 -1.46 -15.84 -45.79
CA VAL A 20 -1.84 -15.60 -44.39
C VAL A 20 -0.96 -14.46 -43.92
N GLY A 21 -1.50 -13.25 -43.96
CA GLY A 21 -0.90 -12.11 -43.28
C GLY A 21 -0.74 -12.47 -41.79
N SER A 22 0.48 -12.33 -41.30
CA SER A 22 0.80 -12.49 -39.88
C SER A 22 -0.16 -11.61 -39.07
N ALA A 23 -1.10 -12.23 -38.36
CA ALA A 23 -1.88 -11.55 -37.34
C ALA A 23 -0.91 -11.05 -36.27
N GLN A 24 -0.57 -9.78 -36.30
CA GLN A 24 0.15 -9.13 -35.21
C GLN A 24 -0.73 -9.32 -33.96
N ALA A 25 -0.20 -10.07 -33.00
CA ALA A 25 -0.81 -10.19 -31.69
C ALA A 25 -0.95 -8.79 -31.09
N TRP A 26 -2.17 -8.34 -30.95
CA TRP A 26 -2.47 -7.01 -30.39
C TRP A 26 -1.93 -6.96 -28.97
N ASP A 27 -0.95 -6.10 -28.72
CA ASP A 27 -0.39 -5.88 -27.37
C ASP A 27 -1.39 -5.08 -26.53
N TRP A 28 -2.41 -5.80 -26.02
CA TRP A 28 -3.42 -5.23 -25.14
C TRP A 28 -2.83 -4.67 -23.82
N LYS A 29 -1.62 -5.13 -23.43
CA LYS A 29 -0.93 -4.63 -22.22
C LYS A 29 -0.38 -3.23 -22.46
N GLY A 30 0.24 -2.99 -23.62
CA GLY A 30 0.70 -1.66 -24.03
C GLY A 30 -0.47 -0.68 -24.20
N ALA A 31 -1.56 -1.13 -24.85
CA ALA A 31 -2.75 -0.29 -25.07
C ALA A 31 -3.48 0.10 -23.76
N LEU A 32 -3.51 -0.76 -22.74
CA LEU A 32 -4.09 -0.43 -21.44
C LEU A 32 -3.22 0.51 -20.62
N VAL A 33 -1.90 0.36 -20.68
CA VAL A 33 -0.98 1.29 -20.02
C VAL A 33 -1.11 2.67 -20.66
N GLN A 34 -1.11 2.76 -21.98
CA GLN A 34 -1.25 4.03 -22.69
C GLN A 34 -2.61 4.71 -22.48
N LYS A 35 -3.69 3.92 -22.35
CA LYS A 35 -5.02 4.45 -22.03
C LYS A 35 -5.11 4.94 -20.58
N ALA A 36 -4.44 4.28 -19.63
CA ALA A 36 -4.35 4.74 -18.25
C ALA A 36 -3.52 6.02 -18.13
N GLU A 37 -2.39 6.12 -18.84
CA GLU A 37 -1.57 7.33 -18.90
C GLU A 37 -2.32 8.51 -19.51
N ASN A 38 -3.08 8.30 -20.59
CA ASN A 38 -3.90 9.34 -21.22
C ASN A 38 -5.06 9.82 -20.36
N VAL A 39 -5.67 8.94 -19.55
CA VAL A 39 -6.72 9.32 -18.57
C VAL A 39 -6.13 10.13 -17.42
N ILE A 40 -4.93 9.81 -16.97
CA ILE A 40 -4.20 10.56 -15.95
C ILE A 40 -3.85 11.96 -16.48
N GLN A 41 -3.31 12.06 -17.71
CA GLN A 41 -3.00 13.35 -18.34
C GLN A 41 -4.21 14.25 -18.56
N SER A 42 -5.38 13.68 -18.86
CA SER A 42 -6.60 14.47 -19.14
C SER A 42 -7.29 14.99 -17.87
N ARG A 43 -7.03 14.42 -16.70
CA ARG A 43 -7.69 14.80 -15.43
C ARG A 43 -6.87 15.69 -14.49
N THR A 44 -5.55 15.71 -14.62
CA THR A 44 -4.69 16.39 -13.65
C THR A 44 -3.83 17.51 -14.25
N GLY A 45 -3.80 17.67 -15.57
CA GLY A 45 -2.87 18.65 -16.21
C GLY A 45 -1.39 18.43 -15.91
N ALA A 46 -1.05 17.41 -15.11
CA ALA A 46 0.31 17.00 -14.80
C ALA A 46 0.35 15.47 -14.63
N ALA A 47 1.00 14.79 -15.59
CA ALA A 47 1.32 13.38 -15.43
C ALA A 47 2.26 13.18 -14.22
N PRO A 48 2.13 12.09 -13.46
CA PRO A 48 3.23 11.63 -12.63
C PRO A 48 4.34 11.18 -13.61
N ARG A 49 5.30 12.06 -13.83
CA ARG A 49 6.50 11.74 -14.59
C ARG A 49 7.21 10.59 -13.88
N ALA A 50 7.52 9.54 -14.62
CA ALA A 50 8.63 8.67 -14.24
C ALA A 50 9.86 9.57 -14.01
N PRO A 51 10.72 9.30 -13.00
CA PRO A 51 11.83 10.18 -12.68
C PRO A 51 12.71 10.34 -13.92
N GLY A 52 12.52 11.45 -14.62
CA GLY A 52 13.42 11.92 -15.65
C GLY A 52 14.62 12.57 -14.97
N ALA A 53 15.77 12.51 -15.60
CA ALA A 53 17.07 12.93 -15.10
C ALA A 53 17.23 14.45 -14.80
N ASP A 54 16.16 15.24 -14.79
CA ASP A 54 16.21 16.70 -14.71
C ASP A 54 15.62 17.33 -13.43
N GLY A 55 15.52 16.62 -12.35
CA GLY A 55 15.46 17.15 -10.97
C GLY A 55 14.50 18.30 -10.62
N THR A 56 13.61 18.74 -11.52
CA THR A 56 12.64 19.81 -11.23
C THR A 56 11.31 19.24 -10.79
N PHE A 57 11.25 18.86 -9.52
CA PHE A 57 9.97 18.69 -8.83
C PHE A 57 9.46 20.08 -8.40
N GLY A 58 8.15 20.32 -8.58
CA GLY A 58 7.50 21.52 -8.07
C GLY A 58 7.94 21.82 -6.65
N SER A 59 8.14 23.11 -6.35
CA SER A 59 8.69 23.62 -5.11
C SER A 59 7.95 23.07 -3.89
N PHE A 60 8.47 21.97 -3.34
CA PHE A 60 8.20 21.66 -1.95
C PHE A 60 9.00 22.65 -1.13
N SER A 61 8.35 23.33 -0.18
CA SER A 61 9.06 24.21 0.73
C SER A 61 10.27 23.47 1.31
N SER A 62 11.45 24.05 1.18
CA SER A 62 12.75 23.46 1.47
C SER A 62 13.01 23.22 2.96
N ASP A 63 12.06 23.48 3.81
CA ASP A 63 12.15 23.44 5.27
C ASP A 63 11.86 22.06 5.90
N GLY A 64 11.70 21.03 5.07
CA GLY A 64 11.79 19.64 5.56
C GLY A 64 10.75 19.19 6.61
N ASN A 65 9.84 20.07 7.01
CA ASN A 65 8.75 19.80 7.95
C ASN A 65 7.40 19.83 7.22
N GLY A 66 7.23 18.94 6.23
CA GLY A 66 5.94 18.73 5.61
C GLY A 66 4.86 18.51 6.67
N THR A 67 3.67 19.05 6.43
CA THR A 67 2.50 18.81 7.26
C THR A 67 1.54 17.89 6.51
N PHE A 68 0.55 17.33 7.21
CA PHE A 68 -0.50 16.55 6.56
C PHE A 68 -1.67 17.41 6.06
N ALA A 69 -1.48 18.73 5.89
CA ALA A 69 -2.57 19.62 5.48
C ALA A 69 -3.25 19.22 4.16
N GLN A 70 -2.49 18.69 3.20
CA GLN A 70 -3.01 18.26 1.90
C GLN A 70 -3.79 16.94 1.94
N CYS A 71 -3.68 16.16 3.02
CA CYS A 71 -4.35 14.89 3.21
C CYS A 71 -5.00 14.79 4.61
N ALA A 72 -5.46 15.92 5.14
CA ALA A 72 -6.12 15.98 6.45
C ALA A 72 -7.36 15.07 6.50
N ASP A 73 -8.02 14.84 5.36
CA ASP A 73 -9.17 13.95 5.20
C ASP A 73 -8.86 12.47 5.46
N GLN A 74 -7.60 12.07 5.48
CA GLN A 74 -7.18 10.73 5.89
C GLN A 74 -7.17 10.54 7.43
N PHE A 75 -7.40 11.61 8.20
CA PHE A 75 -7.39 11.59 9.65
C PHE A 75 -8.78 11.81 10.24
N PRO A 76 -9.09 11.21 11.41
CA PRO A 76 -10.37 11.45 12.07
C PRO A 76 -10.61 12.94 12.31
N GLN A 77 -11.83 13.41 12.04
CA GLN A 77 -12.23 14.82 12.17
C GLN A 77 -11.35 15.80 11.38
N ASN A 78 -10.61 15.33 10.36
CA ASN A 78 -9.61 16.10 9.62
C ASN A 78 -8.53 16.74 10.52
N LYS A 79 -8.21 16.07 11.64
CA LYS A 79 -7.17 16.51 12.60
C LYS A 79 -5.93 15.63 12.44
N PRO A 80 -4.96 16.03 11.61
CA PRO A 80 -3.75 15.25 11.41
C PRO A 80 -2.82 15.26 12.63
N LEU A 81 -1.98 14.23 12.68
CA LEU A 81 -0.87 14.18 13.63
C LEU A 81 0.11 15.33 13.38
N ASP A 82 0.71 15.85 14.45
CA ASP A 82 1.79 16.84 14.33
C ASP A 82 3.15 16.12 14.25
N PRO A 83 3.83 16.18 13.10
CA PRO A 83 5.16 15.58 12.98
C PRO A 83 6.21 16.22 13.88
N LYS A 84 6.00 17.47 14.31
CA LYS A 84 6.91 18.17 15.22
C LYS A 84 6.88 17.63 16.65
N GLY A 85 5.79 16.95 17.04
CA GLY A 85 5.68 16.26 18.32
C GLY A 85 6.51 14.96 18.41
N VAL A 86 7.15 14.54 17.32
CA VAL A 86 8.01 13.35 17.29
C VAL A 86 9.42 13.72 17.71
N ASN A 87 10.11 12.83 18.46
CA ASN A 87 11.51 13.01 18.81
C ASN A 87 12.33 13.34 17.55
N PRO A 88 13.08 14.47 17.53
CA PRO A 88 13.85 14.93 16.37
C PRO A 88 14.84 13.91 15.79
N ASP A 89 15.35 12.98 16.60
CA ASP A 89 16.26 11.91 16.16
C ASP A 89 15.66 11.05 15.06
N PHE A 90 14.34 10.86 15.06
CA PHE A 90 13.66 10.09 14.00
C PHE A 90 13.63 10.82 12.66
N LYS A 91 13.96 12.12 12.60
CA LYS A 91 13.94 12.91 11.37
C LYS A 91 12.60 12.76 10.65
N ALA A 92 11.51 12.95 11.41
CA ALA A 92 10.16 12.71 10.94
C ALA A 92 9.81 13.52 9.69
N ARG A 93 9.05 12.89 8.76
CA ARG A 93 8.54 13.52 7.53
C ARG A 93 7.08 13.13 7.33
N ALA A 94 6.25 14.13 7.03
CA ALA A 94 4.87 13.91 6.62
C ALA A 94 4.80 13.72 5.09
N LEU A 95 4.20 12.64 4.66
CA LEU A 95 3.99 12.33 3.24
C LEU A 95 2.49 12.11 3.01
N CYS A 96 1.90 12.88 2.11
CA CYS A 96 0.53 12.71 1.65
C CYS A 96 0.50 11.90 0.35
N PHE A 97 -0.45 10.97 0.28
CA PHE A 97 -0.82 10.22 -0.91
C PHE A 97 -2.34 10.36 -1.12
N ASP A 98 -2.86 9.95 -2.26
CA ASP A 98 -4.28 10.19 -2.60
C ASP A 98 -5.25 9.53 -1.60
N ASN A 99 -4.90 8.35 -1.06
CA ASN A 99 -5.79 7.58 -0.20
C ASN A 99 -5.17 7.13 1.13
N PHE A 100 -3.98 7.60 1.46
CA PHE A 100 -3.33 7.37 2.74
C PHE A 100 -2.28 8.45 3.03
N ALA A 101 -1.86 8.54 4.27
CA ALA A 101 -0.79 9.42 4.74
C ALA A 101 0.28 8.61 5.47
N VAL A 102 1.53 9.06 5.42
CA VAL A 102 2.65 8.38 6.07
C VAL A 102 3.43 9.37 6.94
N LEU A 103 3.50 9.09 8.24
CA LEU A 103 4.51 9.67 9.12
C LEU A 103 5.76 8.81 9.00
N TYR A 104 6.74 9.29 8.29
CA TYR A 104 7.96 8.57 7.94
C TYR A 104 9.11 8.93 8.85
N SER A 105 10.00 7.97 9.12
CA SER A 105 11.27 8.19 9.83
C SER A 105 12.47 8.10 8.90
N GLY A 106 13.23 9.19 8.79
CA GLY A 106 14.51 9.18 8.09
C GLY A 106 15.63 8.44 8.83
N LEU A 107 15.45 8.16 10.12
CA LEU A 107 16.37 7.35 10.93
C LEU A 107 16.19 5.86 10.64
N THR A 108 14.96 5.36 10.77
CA THR A 108 14.64 3.93 10.57
C THR A 108 14.51 3.56 9.10
N LYS A 109 14.27 4.56 8.24
CA LYS A 109 13.94 4.43 6.81
C LYS A 109 12.69 3.59 6.56
N THR A 110 11.73 3.72 7.47
CA THR A 110 10.42 3.07 7.43
C THR A 110 9.33 4.06 7.81
N PRO A 111 8.06 3.81 7.50
CA PRO A 111 6.99 4.53 8.15
C PRO A 111 7.04 4.30 9.67
N MET A 112 6.82 5.34 10.45
CA MET A 112 6.50 5.24 11.88
C MET A 112 5.03 4.88 12.05
N MET A 113 4.20 5.45 11.16
CA MET A 113 2.77 5.22 11.13
C MET A 113 2.24 5.57 9.73
N THR A 114 1.41 4.71 9.19
CA THR A 114 0.62 4.98 7.99
C THR A 114 -0.84 5.08 8.41
N ILE A 115 -1.56 6.04 7.86
CA ILE A 115 -2.96 6.28 8.16
C ILE A 115 -3.75 6.21 6.87
N GLU A 116 -4.85 5.47 6.87
CA GLU A 116 -5.79 5.40 5.76
C GLU A 116 -7.24 5.51 6.27
N ARG A 117 -8.09 6.12 5.47
CA ARG A 117 -9.53 6.20 5.72
C ARG A 117 -10.25 5.21 4.80
N LEU A 118 -10.98 4.28 5.39
CA LEU A 118 -11.77 3.28 4.68
C LEU A 118 -13.27 3.51 4.91
N ASN A 119 -14.08 3.12 3.94
CA ASN A 119 -15.52 3.00 4.05
C ASN A 119 -16.05 2.03 2.99
N ALA A 120 -17.34 1.74 3.01
CA ALA A 120 -17.96 0.80 2.07
C ALA A 120 -17.71 1.15 0.60
N GLU A 121 -17.79 2.44 0.24
CA GLU A 121 -17.58 2.93 -1.12
C GLU A 121 -16.13 2.71 -1.59
N ARG A 122 -15.14 3.14 -0.80
CA ARG A 122 -13.71 2.95 -1.15
C ARG A 122 -13.36 1.47 -1.32
N ILE A 123 -13.88 0.62 -0.43
CA ILE A 123 -13.65 -0.83 -0.51
C ILE A 123 -14.33 -1.43 -1.74
N GLN A 124 -15.53 -0.98 -2.09
CA GLN A 124 -16.21 -1.43 -3.30
C GLN A 124 -15.42 -1.05 -4.56
N ASN A 125 -14.90 0.18 -4.59
CA ASN A 125 -14.09 0.69 -5.70
C ASN A 125 -12.73 -0.04 -5.85
N ALA A 126 -12.19 -0.56 -4.75
CA ALA A 126 -10.94 -1.35 -4.76
C ALA A 126 -11.10 -2.74 -5.37
N LYS A 127 -12.33 -3.27 -5.43
CA LYS A 127 -12.57 -4.64 -5.92
C LYS A 127 -12.21 -4.80 -7.39
N GLY A 128 -11.49 -5.88 -7.69
CA GLY A 128 -11.13 -6.26 -9.06
C GLY A 128 -9.99 -5.45 -9.68
N LEU A 129 -9.43 -4.47 -8.96
CA LEU A 129 -8.25 -3.75 -9.44
C LEU A 129 -7.04 -4.69 -9.48
N LYS A 130 -6.34 -4.70 -10.61
CA LYS A 130 -5.11 -5.49 -10.73
C LYS A 130 -3.96 -4.82 -10.03
N ARG A 131 -3.31 -5.57 -9.16
CA ARG A 131 -2.11 -5.17 -8.44
C ARG A 131 -0.95 -4.88 -9.41
N THR A 132 -0.23 -3.77 -9.22
CA THR A 132 0.86 -3.34 -10.14
C THR A 132 2.20 -4.00 -9.79
N ASP A 133 2.46 -4.32 -8.54
CA ASP A 133 3.70 -4.88 -7.99
C ASP A 133 4.99 -4.09 -8.36
N ARG A 134 4.85 -2.80 -8.68
CA ARG A 134 5.93 -1.91 -9.05
C ARG A 134 6.36 -1.05 -7.87
N PHE A 135 7.26 -1.59 -7.06
CA PHE A 135 7.84 -0.85 -5.95
C PHE A 135 8.80 0.24 -6.44
N TYR A 136 8.81 1.39 -5.76
CA TYR A 136 9.68 2.51 -6.10
C TYR A 136 10.17 3.24 -4.86
N GLU A 137 11.33 3.89 -5.00
CA GLU A 137 11.92 4.73 -3.97
C GLU A 137 11.19 6.06 -3.86
N GLU A 138 10.93 6.54 -2.66
CA GLU A 138 10.20 7.79 -2.44
C GLU A 138 11.08 9.02 -2.74
N ALA A 139 10.92 9.59 -3.92
CA ALA A 139 11.75 10.69 -4.39
C ALA A 139 11.60 12.00 -3.58
N ARG A 140 10.47 12.18 -2.88
CA ARG A 140 10.25 13.34 -1.99
C ARG A 140 11.12 13.32 -0.74
N LEU A 141 11.72 12.17 -0.42
CA LEU A 141 12.64 12.02 0.69
C LEU A 141 14.08 12.22 0.21
N PRO A 142 14.94 12.91 1.01
CA PRO A 142 16.38 12.95 0.74
C PRO A 142 16.97 11.53 0.59
N SER A 143 17.91 11.34 -0.34
CA SER A 143 18.51 10.02 -0.62
C SER A 143 19.10 9.34 0.61
N ALA A 144 19.73 10.10 1.51
CA ALA A 144 20.28 9.58 2.74
C ALA A 144 19.22 9.07 3.74
N MET A 145 17.96 9.49 3.58
CA MET A 145 16.85 9.22 4.52
C MET A 145 15.86 8.20 4.00
N ARG A 146 15.90 7.82 2.72
CA ARG A 146 14.94 6.90 2.12
C ARG A 146 15.48 5.47 2.03
N ALA A 147 14.57 4.50 2.07
CA ALA A 147 14.88 3.13 1.70
C ALA A 147 15.02 3.01 0.18
N THR A 148 15.86 2.09 -0.27
CA THR A 148 16.08 1.78 -1.69
C THR A 148 15.64 0.35 -2.01
N LEU A 149 15.39 0.04 -3.28
CA LEU A 149 15.08 -1.32 -3.70
C LEU A 149 16.22 -2.29 -3.37
N ASN A 150 17.46 -1.79 -3.36
CA ASN A 150 18.64 -2.59 -3.03
C ASN A 150 18.69 -3.00 -1.55
N ASP A 151 18.05 -2.25 -0.67
CA ASP A 151 17.98 -2.60 0.76
C ASP A 151 17.14 -3.87 1.02
N TYR A 152 16.25 -4.21 0.12
CA TYR A 152 15.40 -5.41 0.22
C TYR A 152 15.91 -6.58 -0.63
N LYS A 153 16.81 -6.33 -1.57
CA LYS A 153 17.31 -7.36 -2.47
C LYS A 153 18.16 -8.39 -1.73
N GLY A 154 17.74 -9.65 -1.77
CA GLY A 154 18.45 -10.74 -1.09
C GLY A 154 18.38 -10.70 0.45
N SER A 155 17.53 -9.86 1.03
CA SER A 155 17.40 -9.70 2.48
C SER A 155 16.67 -10.86 3.17
N GLY A 156 15.94 -11.69 2.43
CA GLY A 156 15.02 -12.68 2.99
C GLY A 156 13.71 -12.07 3.50
N MET A 157 13.56 -10.73 3.47
CA MET A 157 12.37 -10.03 3.92
C MET A 157 11.51 -9.57 2.75
N ASP A 158 10.19 -9.61 2.92
CA ASP A 158 9.24 -8.96 2.01
C ASP A 158 9.23 -7.44 2.21
N ARG A 159 8.79 -6.71 1.20
CA ARG A 159 8.37 -5.31 1.31
C ARG A 159 6.93 -5.31 1.82
N GLY A 160 6.78 -5.33 3.14
CA GLY A 160 5.47 -5.38 3.79
C GLY A 160 4.77 -4.03 3.74
N HIS A 161 3.55 -4.00 3.18
CA HIS A 161 2.72 -2.80 3.14
C HIS A 161 2.19 -2.42 4.51
N MET A 162 2.17 -1.12 4.82
CA MET A 162 1.44 -0.59 5.98
C MET A 162 0.04 -0.14 5.58
N ALA A 163 -0.14 0.62 4.49
CA ALA A 163 -1.42 0.79 3.80
C ALA A 163 -1.48 -0.24 2.65
N PRO A 164 -2.39 -1.24 2.72
CA PRO A 164 -2.42 -2.34 1.76
C PRO A 164 -2.84 -1.91 0.36
N ALA A 165 -2.21 -2.45 -0.66
CA ALA A 165 -2.61 -2.24 -2.05
C ALA A 165 -4.08 -2.63 -2.31
N GLY A 166 -4.60 -3.64 -1.58
CA GLY A 166 -5.99 -4.09 -1.70
C GLY A 166 -7.05 -3.13 -1.15
N ASP A 167 -6.64 -2.05 -0.46
CA ASP A 167 -7.54 -1.03 0.10
C ASP A 167 -7.63 0.21 -0.79
N MET A 168 -6.83 0.26 -1.85
CA MET A 168 -6.75 1.42 -2.73
C MET A 168 -7.88 1.44 -3.76
N PRO A 169 -8.70 2.53 -3.81
CA PRO A 169 -9.94 2.56 -4.59
C PRO A 169 -9.74 2.83 -6.09
N ASN A 170 -8.53 3.08 -6.54
CA ASN A 170 -8.21 3.32 -7.95
C ASN A 170 -6.76 2.96 -8.26
N LEU A 171 -6.40 2.92 -9.56
CA LEU A 171 -5.08 2.53 -10.02
C LEU A 171 -3.97 3.49 -9.59
N THR A 172 -4.25 4.78 -9.45
CA THR A 172 -3.27 5.78 -8.98
C THR A 172 -2.90 5.55 -7.52
N ALA A 173 -3.90 5.47 -6.65
CA ALA A 173 -3.68 5.16 -5.24
C ALA A 173 -3.01 3.78 -5.05
N MET A 174 -3.41 2.79 -5.88
CA MET A 174 -2.76 1.47 -5.93
C MET A 174 -1.27 1.61 -6.26
N ALA A 175 -0.90 2.35 -7.30
CA ALA A 175 0.50 2.57 -7.67
C ALA A 175 1.26 3.30 -6.55
N GLN A 176 0.65 4.31 -5.94
CA GLN A 176 1.24 5.06 -4.81
C GLN A 176 1.51 4.16 -3.60
N SER A 177 0.64 3.16 -3.33
CA SER A 177 0.83 2.26 -2.19
C SER A 177 2.13 1.44 -2.28
N PHE A 178 2.75 1.32 -3.47
CA PHE A 178 4.03 0.64 -3.68
C PHE A 178 5.27 1.52 -3.41
N SER A 179 5.11 2.75 -2.93
CA SER A 179 6.22 3.57 -2.41
C SER A 179 6.93 2.84 -1.27
N LEU A 180 8.27 2.78 -1.30
CA LEU A 180 9.06 2.23 -0.20
C LEU A 180 8.87 3.01 1.11
N ALA A 181 8.34 4.24 1.06
CA ALA A 181 7.95 4.97 2.27
C ALA A 181 6.73 4.35 2.99
N ASN A 182 5.98 3.46 2.33
CA ASN A 182 4.87 2.70 2.90
C ASN A 182 5.27 1.28 3.31
N MET A 183 6.57 0.94 3.26
CA MET A 183 7.06 -0.43 3.44
C MET A 183 7.91 -0.59 4.69
N VAL A 184 7.81 -1.78 5.27
CA VAL A 184 8.75 -2.28 6.28
C VAL A 184 9.35 -3.61 5.82
N PRO A 185 10.59 -3.94 6.24
CA PRO A 185 11.09 -5.30 6.11
C PRO A 185 10.23 -6.24 6.97
N GLN A 186 9.47 -7.12 6.33
CA GLN A 186 8.52 -8.00 6.99
C GLN A 186 8.85 -9.46 6.69
N ASP A 187 8.70 -10.31 7.70
CA ASP A 187 8.82 -11.76 7.52
C ASP A 187 7.82 -12.25 6.45
N PRO A 188 8.26 -13.03 5.44
CA PRO A 188 7.39 -13.45 4.32
C PRO A 188 6.17 -14.27 4.75
N GLU A 189 6.33 -15.18 5.71
CA GLU A 189 5.22 -16.03 6.19
C GLU A 189 4.20 -15.19 6.97
N ASN A 190 4.69 -14.23 7.78
CA ASN A 190 3.82 -13.24 8.43
C ASN A 190 3.07 -12.42 7.38
N ASN A 191 3.79 -11.77 6.47
CA ASN A 191 3.24 -10.85 5.46
C ASN A 191 2.15 -11.52 4.61
N ARG A 192 2.45 -12.69 4.07
CA ARG A 192 1.54 -13.43 3.18
C ARG A 192 0.48 -14.23 3.94
N GLY A 193 0.67 -14.45 5.22
CA GLY A 193 -0.17 -15.27 6.10
C GLY A 193 -1.02 -14.47 7.08
N ALA A 194 -0.56 -14.36 8.32
CA ALA A 194 -1.32 -13.76 9.43
C ALA A 194 -1.66 -12.29 9.17
N TRP A 195 -0.70 -11.51 8.66
CA TRP A 195 -0.90 -10.09 8.37
C TRP A 195 -1.92 -9.87 7.25
N SER A 196 -1.80 -10.58 6.14
CA SER A 196 -2.75 -10.49 5.02
C SER A 196 -4.19 -10.87 5.42
N ARG A 197 -4.34 -11.86 6.33
CA ARG A 197 -5.66 -12.20 6.88
C ARG A 197 -6.22 -11.07 7.73
N LEU A 198 -5.41 -10.49 8.60
CA LEU A 198 -5.81 -9.34 9.43
C LEU A 198 -6.25 -8.15 8.56
N GLU A 199 -5.51 -7.81 7.52
CA GLU A 199 -5.88 -6.76 6.55
C GLU A 199 -7.24 -7.05 5.92
N SER A 200 -7.46 -8.29 5.48
CA SER A 200 -8.75 -8.71 4.93
C SER A 200 -9.91 -8.56 5.93
N ASP A 201 -9.68 -8.89 7.20
CA ASP A 201 -10.72 -8.81 8.22
C ASP A 201 -11.02 -7.36 8.62
N VAL A 202 -10.01 -6.50 8.71
CA VAL A 202 -10.20 -5.04 8.88
C VAL A 202 -10.99 -4.44 7.71
N ARG A 203 -10.67 -4.84 6.47
CA ARG A 203 -11.42 -4.42 5.27
C ARG A 203 -12.88 -4.85 5.32
N LYS A 204 -13.15 -6.10 5.72
CA LYS A 204 -14.53 -6.61 5.91
C LYS A 204 -15.28 -5.85 7.02
N TYR A 205 -14.58 -5.47 8.09
CA TYR A 205 -15.15 -4.64 9.15
C TYR A 205 -15.53 -3.26 8.60
N ALA A 206 -14.59 -2.57 7.95
CA ALA A 206 -14.80 -1.24 7.39
C ALA A 206 -15.92 -1.19 6.33
N ALA A 207 -16.07 -2.28 5.55
CA ALA A 207 -17.17 -2.38 4.56
C ALA A 207 -18.58 -2.43 5.19
N ARG A 208 -18.70 -2.79 6.47
CA ARG A 208 -19.97 -2.95 7.18
C ARG A 208 -20.20 -1.94 8.29
N ALA A 209 -19.13 -1.28 8.73
CA ALA A 209 -19.20 -0.28 9.80
C ALA A 209 -19.86 1.02 9.30
N PRO A 210 -20.60 1.73 10.14
CA PRO A 210 -21.15 3.04 9.78
C PRO A 210 -20.04 4.08 9.66
N GLY A 211 -20.22 5.08 8.80
CA GLY A 211 -19.26 6.18 8.64
C GLY A 211 -17.92 5.75 8.04
N ASN A 212 -16.84 6.32 8.54
CA ASN A 212 -15.49 6.01 8.11
C ASN A 212 -14.74 5.18 9.16
N THR A 213 -13.88 4.32 8.67
CA THR A 213 -12.95 3.55 9.51
C THR A 213 -11.53 4.05 9.20
N PHE A 214 -10.87 4.57 10.21
CA PHE A 214 -9.49 5.02 10.12
C PHE A 214 -8.57 3.91 10.62
N VAL A 215 -7.57 3.56 9.82
CA VAL A 215 -6.63 2.49 10.16
C VAL A 215 -5.24 3.09 10.28
N PHE A 216 -4.65 2.95 11.46
CA PHE A 216 -3.30 3.36 11.77
C PHE A 216 -2.43 2.11 11.84
N THR A 217 -1.42 2.04 11.00
CA THR A 217 -0.56 0.85 10.87
C THR A 217 0.89 1.26 10.99
N GLY A 218 1.69 0.52 11.73
CA GLY A 218 3.11 0.84 11.84
C GLY A 218 3.95 -0.24 12.53
N PRO A 219 5.27 -0.05 12.49
CA PRO A 219 6.24 -0.91 13.15
C PRO A 219 6.40 -0.57 14.63
N LEU A 220 6.78 -1.58 15.41
CA LEU A 220 7.30 -1.43 16.77
C LEU A 220 8.72 -2.01 16.82
N PHE A 221 9.63 -1.24 17.39
CA PHE A 221 11.03 -1.61 17.55
C PHE A 221 11.33 -1.78 19.03
N SER A 222 11.93 -2.90 19.42
CA SER A 222 12.40 -3.09 20.78
C SER A 222 13.70 -2.33 21.03
N HIS A 223 13.99 -2.04 22.30
CA HIS A 223 15.25 -1.42 22.69
C HIS A 223 16.44 -2.39 22.66
N ALA A 224 16.19 -3.68 22.53
CA ALA A 224 17.19 -4.76 22.66
C ALA A 224 17.91 -5.10 21.36
N GLY A 225 18.48 -4.09 20.69
CA GLY A 225 19.31 -4.31 19.51
C GLY A 225 18.56 -4.06 18.20
N LYS A 226 19.16 -3.21 17.37
CA LYS A 226 18.60 -2.77 16.11
C LYS A 226 18.96 -3.77 15.01
N LYS A 227 18.01 -4.56 14.55
CA LYS A 227 18.17 -5.37 13.34
C LYS A 227 17.96 -4.47 12.11
N THR A 228 18.83 -4.60 11.11
CA THR A 228 18.72 -3.82 9.87
C THR A 228 18.95 -4.70 8.66
N THR A 229 18.45 -4.24 7.50
CA THR A 229 18.66 -4.89 6.21
C THR A 229 19.24 -3.92 5.19
N GLY A 230 19.94 -4.47 4.22
CA GLY A 230 20.51 -3.78 3.08
C GLY A 230 21.62 -2.79 3.39
N PRO A 231 22.24 -2.22 2.34
CA PRO A 231 23.33 -1.24 2.50
C PRO A 231 22.84 0.07 3.15
N GLY A 232 21.57 0.42 2.96
CA GLY A 232 20.93 1.59 3.58
C GLY A 232 20.61 1.41 5.06
N LYS A 233 20.79 0.20 5.63
CA LYS A 233 20.47 -0.13 7.03
C LYS A 233 19.03 0.21 7.42
N VAL A 234 18.08 -0.24 6.60
CA VAL A 234 16.64 -0.11 6.91
C VAL A 234 16.31 -0.95 8.14
N TRP A 235 15.64 -0.39 9.14
CA TRP A 235 15.35 -1.12 10.37
C TRP A 235 14.29 -2.18 10.15
N ILE A 236 14.54 -3.38 10.72
CA ILE A 236 13.58 -4.48 10.73
C ILE A 236 12.78 -4.38 12.02
N PRO A 237 11.45 -4.23 11.96
CA PRO A 237 10.63 -4.17 13.15
C PRO A 237 10.55 -5.53 13.85
N ASP A 238 10.44 -5.53 15.18
CA ASP A 238 10.17 -6.74 15.96
C ASP A 238 8.70 -7.12 15.92
N GLN A 239 7.83 -6.10 15.91
CA GLN A 239 6.37 -6.26 15.84
C GLN A 239 5.76 -5.23 14.90
N LEU A 240 4.53 -5.51 14.47
CA LEU A 240 3.69 -4.61 13.69
C LEU A 240 2.38 -4.38 14.43
N PHE A 241 1.86 -3.17 14.39
CA PHE A 241 0.54 -2.87 14.92
C PHE A 241 -0.45 -2.44 13.84
N LYS A 242 -1.71 -2.67 14.10
CA LYS A 242 -2.84 -2.13 13.35
C LYS A 242 -3.90 -1.68 14.33
N LEU A 243 -4.10 -0.36 14.44
CA LEU A 243 -5.13 0.27 15.24
C LEU A 243 -6.28 0.69 14.32
N VAL A 244 -7.47 0.30 14.66
CA VAL A 244 -8.71 0.58 13.89
C VAL A 244 -9.59 1.49 14.73
N TYR A 245 -10.02 2.62 14.17
CA TYR A 245 -10.98 3.54 14.76
C TYR A 245 -12.12 3.80 13.78
N ASN A 246 -13.35 3.62 14.21
CA ASN A 246 -14.53 3.95 13.41
C ASN A 246 -15.26 5.16 14.00
N ASP A 247 -15.44 6.22 13.20
CA ASP A 247 -16.05 7.47 13.63
C ASP A 247 -17.56 7.37 13.84
N GLY A 248 -18.25 6.51 13.07
CA GLY A 248 -19.70 6.37 13.13
C GLY A 248 -20.20 5.72 14.43
N ASN A 249 -19.39 4.83 15.06
CA ASN A 249 -19.72 4.20 16.33
C ASN A 249 -18.70 4.46 17.44
N GLN A 250 -17.67 5.26 17.16
CA GLN A 250 -16.60 5.67 18.06
C GLN A 250 -15.80 4.51 18.66
N ARG A 251 -15.82 3.33 18.04
CA ARG A 251 -15.08 2.16 18.51
C ARG A 251 -13.63 2.22 18.05
N ALA A 252 -12.72 1.91 18.98
CA ALA A 252 -11.31 1.71 18.69
C ALA A 252 -10.84 0.37 19.25
N PHE A 253 -10.05 -0.35 18.48
CA PHE A 253 -9.42 -1.60 18.88
C PHE A 253 -8.13 -1.80 18.08
N ALA A 254 -7.20 -2.58 18.62
CA ALA A 254 -5.90 -2.76 17.98
C ALA A 254 -5.44 -4.22 17.98
N TYR A 255 -4.47 -4.48 17.12
CA TYR A 255 -3.73 -5.73 17.02
C TYR A 255 -2.23 -5.42 17.07
N ILE A 256 -1.47 -6.28 17.70
CA ILE A 256 0.00 -6.29 17.65
C ILE A 256 0.41 -7.71 17.29
N LEU A 257 1.21 -7.87 16.25
CA LEU A 257 1.73 -9.15 15.78
C LEU A 257 3.25 -9.10 15.76
N ASP A 258 3.88 -10.19 16.18
CA ASP A 258 5.32 -10.37 15.99
C ASP A 258 5.66 -10.44 14.51
N ASN A 259 6.80 -9.90 14.12
CA ASN A 259 7.29 -9.94 12.75
C ASN A 259 8.06 -11.24 12.50
N THR A 260 7.39 -12.37 12.68
CA THR A 260 7.96 -13.72 12.54
C THR A 260 7.01 -14.68 11.82
N ALA A 261 7.53 -15.81 11.34
CA ALA A 261 6.76 -16.85 10.66
C ALA A 261 5.65 -17.47 11.53
N GLU A 262 5.87 -17.50 12.86
CA GLU A 262 4.95 -18.09 13.83
C GLU A 262 3.83 -17.14 14.24
N ALA A 263 3.84 -15.90 13.76
CA ALA A 263 2.86 -14.89 14.12
C ALA A 263 1.42 -15.38 13.90
N ARG A 264 0.56 -15.08 14.88
CA ARG A 264 -0.87 -15.42 14.83
C ARG A 264 -1.69 -14.19 15.23
N VAL A 265 -2.79 -13.98 14.54
CA VAL A 265 -3.76 -12.94 14.88
C VAL A 265 -4.42 -13.34 16.21
N GLN A 266 -4.20 -12.53 17.23
CA GLN A 266 -4.86 -12.65 18.53
C GLN A 266 -6.20 -11.91 18.53
N ALA A 267 -6.99 -12.06 19.58
CA ALA A 267 -8.15 -11.20 19.80
C ALA A 267 -7.71 -9.73 19.83
N PRO A 268 -8.55 -8.81 19.31
CA PRO A 268 -8.22 -7.39 19.37
C PRO A 268 -8.12 -6.92 20.82
N MET A 269 -7.13 -6.07 21.09
CA MET A 269 -7.00 -5.36 22.37
C MET A 269 -7.77 -4.04 22.35
N GLU A 270 -8.15 -3.57 23.51
CA GLU A 270 -8.76 -2.25 23.67
C GLU A 270 -7.76 -1.13 23.43
N TYR A 271 -8.26 0.04 23.03
CA TYR A 271 -7.41 1.20 22.73
C TYR A 271 -6.52 1.62 23.91
N THR A 272 -7.05 1.59 25.13
CA THR A 272 -6.29 1.94 26.34
C THR A 272 -5.10 1.00 26.57
N GLU A 273 -5.28 -0.30 26.33
CA GLU A 273 -4.21 -1.28 26.39
C GLU A 273 -3.17 -1.02 25.30
N PHE A 274 -3.59 -0.71 24.06
CA PHE A 274 -2.70 -0.33 22.97
C PHE A 274 -1.82 0.87 23.36
N VAL A 275 -2.40 1.94 23.91
CA VAL A 275 -1.66 3.13 24.35
C VAL A 275 -0.68 2.80 25.47
N GLN A 276 -1.09 1.98 26.44
CA GLN A 276 -0.19 1.55 27.53
C GLN A 276 1.01 0.77 27.02
N ARG A 277 0.82 -0.14 26.05
CA ARG A 277 1.87 -0.99 25.50
C ARG A 277 2.82 -0.24 24.56
N THR A 278 2.27 0.59 23.69
CA THR A 278 3.05 1.22 22.61
C THR A 278 3.53 2.62 22.93
N LYS A 279 2.90 3.29 23.88
CA LYS A 279 3.05 4.73 24.16
C LYS A 279 2.61 5.64 23.00
N TYR A 280 1.95 5.08 21.98
CA TYR A 280 1.32 5.85 20.90
C TYR A 280 -0.13 6.15 21.26
N ASP A 281 -0.52 7.43 21.16
CA ASP A 281 -1.87 7.91 21.44
C ASP A 281 -2.44 8.73 20.26
N PRO A 282 -2.62 8.10 19.08
CA PRO A 282 -3.02 8.81 17.87
C PRO A 282 -4.47 9.28 17.87
N LEU A 283 -5.30 8.79 18.81
CA LEU A 283 -6.69 9.21 18.97
C LEU A 283 -6.88 10.18 20.14
N LYS A 284 -5.80 10.76 20.67
CA LYS A 284 -5.87 11.71 21.78
C LYS A 284 -6.86 12.85 21.51
N GLY A 285 -7.82 13.01 22.41
CA GLY A 285 -8.85 14.06 22.28
C GLY A 285 -10.00 13.71 21.31
N LEU A 286 -10.02 12.52 20.75
CA LEU A 286 -11.16 12.00 19.99
C LEU A 286 -12.09 11.19 20.91
N PRO A 287 -13.40 11.15 20.61
CA PRO A 287 -14.32 10.31 21.34
C PRO A 287 -14.04 8.83 21.03
N VAL A 288 -13.72 8.06 22.06
CA VAL A 288 -13.58 6.60 21.96
C VAL A 288 -14.60 5.96 22.91
N ALA A 289 -15.50 5.16 22.35
CA ALA A 289 -16.54 4.47 23.12
C ALA A 289 -15.90 3.49 24.11
N ALA A 290 -16.45 3.44 25.32
CA ALA A 290 -16.06 2.44 26.29
C ALA A 290 -16.22 1.01 25.74
N PRO A 291 -15.40 0.05 26.18
CA PRO A 291 -15.57 -1.35 25.85
C PRO A 291 -17.00 -1.81 26.17
N ARG A 292 -17.59 -2.65 25.31
CA ARG A 292 -18.86 -3.28 25.65
C ARG A 292 -18.63 -4.21 26.84
N ALA A 293 -19.42 -4.06 27.86
CA ALA A 293 -19.46 -5.06 28.93
C ALA A 293 -19.72 -6.44 28.30
N LYS A 294 -18.92 -7.42 28.72
CA LYS A 294 -19.06 -8.82 28.28
C LYS A 294 -20.32 -9.45 28.88
#